data_161c06614a7284f0dce075b1ea544326
#
_entry.id   161c06614a7284f0dce075b1ea544326
#
_cell.length_a   1.000
_cell.length_b   1.000
_cell.length_c   1.000
_cell.angle_alpha   90.00
_cell.angle_beta   90.00
_cell.angle_gamma   90.00
#
_symmetry.space_group_name_H-M   'P 1'
#
loop_
_entity.id
_entity.type
_entity.pdbx_description
1 polymer ?
#
loop_
_entity_poly.entity_id
_entity_poly.type
_entity_poly.pdbx_seq_one_letter_code
_entity_poly.pdbx_strand_id
1 'polypeptide(L)'
;NLLLDLPINGAKRKVLVRVERNGFVYVMDRATGQVLSATPYAPINAITHIDLKTGRPAYNPEKQPKTGRATRQVCPASPGAKDWNPSAWSPRTGLVYIPHINLCMDWLSGEVNYIAGTPYVGADARMYDAPGRSRGELLAWNPVQRRAAWKIEEDLPLWSGALATAGDVVFYGTMDGWFKAVD
;
A
#
# COMPACT_ATOMS: atom_id res chain seq x y z
N ASN A 1 2.28 0.48 10.69
CA ASN A 1 1.42 -0.36 11.56
C ASN A 1 0.67 0.52 12.52
N LEU A 2 -0.67 0.35 12.61
CA LEU A 2 -1.54 1.07 13.49
C LEU A 2 -2.22 0.08 14.45
N LEU A 3 -2.07 0.29 15.76
CA LEU A 3 -2.75 -0.53 16.78
C LEU A 3 -4.04 0.17 17.17
N LEU A 4 -5.17 -0.40 16.80
CA LEU A 4 -6.49 0.22 16.91
C LEU A 4 -7.46 -0.70 17.67
N ASP A 5 -8.53 -0.09 18.16
CA ASP A 5 -9.70 -0.79 18.65
C ASP A 5 -10.88 -0.47 17.73
N LEU A 6 -11.31 -1.44 16.92
CA LEU A 6 -12.32 -1.25 15.87
C LEU A 6 -13.60 -2.07 16.14
N PRO A 7 -14.78 -1.54 15.78
CA PRO A 7 -16.03 -2.30 15.81
C PRO A 7 -16.08 -3.27 14.61
N ILE A 8 -15.79 -4.54 14.85
CA ILE A 8 -15.82 -5.59 13.81
C ILE A 8 -16.86 -6.64 14.22
N ASN A 9 -17.83 -6.88 13.33
CA ASN A 9 -18.92 -7.82 13.55
C ASN A 9 -19.68 -7.59 14.89
N GLY A 10 -19.96 -6.32 15.20
CA GLY A 10 -20.71 -5.92 16.39
C GLY A 10 -19.91 -5.94 17.70
N ALA A 11 -18.65 -6.33 17.69
CA ALA A 11 -17.78 -6.35 18.86
C ALA A 11 -16.56 -5.43 18.70
N LYS A 12 -16.15 -4.76 19.78
CA LYS A 12 -14.92 -3.99 19.81
C LYS A 12 -13.72 -4.94 19.84
N ARG A 13 -12.92 -4.94 18.77
CA ARG A 13 -11.75 -5.81 18.62
C ARG A 13 -10.46 -5.02 18.65
N LYS A 14 -9.48 -5.57 19.34
CA LYS A 14 -8.10 -5.08 19.35
C LYS A 14 -7.41 -5.57 18.08
N VAL A 15 -7.09 -4.65 17.17
CA VAL A 15 -6.54 -5.00 15.85
C VAL A 15 -5.24 -4.28 15.56
N LEU A 16 -4.48 -4.87 14.66
CA LEU A 16 -3.38 -4.24 13.93
C LEU A 16 -3.88 -3.97 12.51
N VAL A 17 -3.90 -2.70 12.12
CA VAL A 17 -4.13 -2.32 10.73
C VAL A 17 -2.78 -2.08 10.08
N ARG A 18 -2.51 -2.82 9.02
CA ARG A 18 -1.29 -2.72 8.24
C ARG A 18 -1.60 -2.39 6.79
N VAL A 19 -1.09 -1.26 6.33
CA VAL A 19 -1.10 -0.89 4.92
C VAL A 19 0.21 -1.38 4.32
N GLU A 20 0.13 -2.33 3.38
CA GLU A 20 1.29 -3.05 2.92
C GLU A 20 1.70 -2.64 1.49
N ARG A 21 2.99 -2.82 1.17
CA ARG A 21 3.58 -2.55 -0.15
C ARG A 21 2.89 -3.30 -1.28
N ASN A 22 2.37 -4.49 -1.00
CA ASN A 22 1.68 -5.33 -1.97
C ASN A 22 0.29 -4.83 -2.39
N GLY A 23 -0.14 -3.67 -1.88
CA GLY A 23 -1.39 -3.02 -2.26
C GLY A 23 -2.61 -3.44 -1.44
N PHE A 24 -2.44 -4.20 -0.36
CA PHE A 24 -3.53 -4.58 0.55
C PHE A 24 -3.48 -3.80 1.87
N VAL A 25 -4.66 -3.46 2.39
CA VAL A 25 -4.85 -3.11 3.80
C VAL A 25 -5.25 -4.38 4.54
N TYR A 26 -4.40 -4.80 5.47
CA TYR A 26 -4.68 -5.91 6.36
C TYR A 26 -5.28 -5.39 7.67
N VAL A 27 -6.30 -6.09 8.16
CA VAL A 27 -6.80 -5.95 9.53
C VAL A 27 -6.59 -7.30 10.22
N MET A 28 -5.75 -7.32 11.24
CA MET A 28 -5.38 -8.53 11.96
C MET A 28 -5.78 -8.41 13.43
N ASP A 29 -6.26 -9.49 14.01
CA ASP A 29 -6.43 -9.58 15.45
C ASP A 29 -5.04 -9.53 16.12
N ARG A 30 -4.79 -8.54 16.97
CA ARG A 30 -3.43 -8.33 17.53
C ARG A 30 -3.07 -9.27 18.67
N ALA A 31 -4.04 -10.03 19.18
CA ALA A 31 -3.76 -11.04 20.20
C ALA A 31 -3.37 -12.38 19.60
N THR A 32 -3.97 -12.75 18.47
CA THR A 32 -3.80 -14.07 17.83
C THR A 32 -2.97 -14.02 16.55
N GLY A 33 -2.86 -12.85 15.90
CA GLY A 33 -2.26 -12.70 14.58
C GLY A 33 -3.18 -13.13 13.43
N GLN A 34 -4.42 -13.53 13.71
CA GLN A 34 -5.37 -13.92 12.66
C GLN A 34 -5.69 -12.76 11.72
N VAL A 35 -5.61 -13.00 10.42
CA VAL A 35 -6.06 -12.04 9.41
C VAL A 35 -7.58 -12.01 9.35
N LEU A 36 -8.18 -10.90 9.77
CA LEU A 36 -9.63 -10.70 9.76
C LEU A 36 -10.13 -10.20 8.40
N SER A 37 -9.32 -9.39 7.74
CA SER A 37 -9.55 -8.95 6.36
C SER A 37 -8.24 -8.52 5.69
N ALA A 38 -8.20 -8.66 4.36
CA ALA A 38 -7.17 -8.11 3.49
C ALA A 38 -7.86 -7.59 2.24
N THR A 39 -7.84 -6.27 2.05
CA THR A 39 -8.59 -5.61 0.98
C THR A 39 -7.65 -4.76 0.13
N PRO A 40 -7.70 -4.88 -1.20
CA PRO A 40 -6.89 -4.03 -2.08
C PRO A 40 -7.27 -2.55 -1.92
N TYR A 41 -6.26 -1.68 -1.84
CA TYR A 41 -6.43 -0.22 -1.85
C TYR A 41 -5.79 0.44 -3.07
N ALA A 42 -5.08 -0.34 -3.87
CA ALA A 42 -4.34 0.08 -5.05
C ALA A 42 -4.62 -0.87 -6.22
N PRO A 43 -4.29 -0.51 -7.46
CA PRO A 43 -4.23 -1.45 -8.58
C PRO A 43 -3.20 -2.55 -8.28
N ILE A 44 -3.66 -3.80 -8.27
CA ILE A 44 -2.81 -4.98 -8.03
C ILE A 44 -3.13 -6.07 -9.04
N ASN A 45 -2.12 -6.80 -9.48
CA ASN A 45 -2.30 -7.96 -10.35
C ASN A 45 -1.29 -9.09 -10.12
N ALA A 46 -0.24 -8.84 -9.32
CA ALA A 46 0.74 -9.87 -8.94
C ALA A 46 0.19 -10.85 -7.89
N ILE A 47 -0.82 -10.42 -7.14
CA ILE A 47 -1.54 -11.20 -6.12
C ILE A 47 -3.02 -11.16 -6.46
N THR A 48 -3.70 -12.30 -6.48
CA THR A 48 -5.11 -12.39 -6.78
C THR A 48 -5.98 -12.17 -5.53
N HIS A 49 -5.56 -12.72 -4.40
CA HIS A 49 -6.22 -12.56 -3.10
C HIS A 49 -5.30 -13.00 -1.95
N ILE A 50 -5.71 -12.71 -0.74
CA ILE A 50 -5.07 -13.23 0.48
C ILE A 50 -5.98 -14.30 1.08
N ASP A 51 -5.45 -15.49 1.29
CA ASP A 51 -6.14 -16.55 2.03
C ASP A 51 -6.23 -16.14 3.51
N LEU A 52 -7.42 -15.84 4.00
CA LEU A 52 -7.63 -15.36 5.37
C LEU A 52 -7.39 -16.43 6.45
N LYS A 53 -7.37 -17.72 6.09
CA LYS A 53 -7.06 -18.81 7.04
C LYS A 53 -5.57 -18.90 7.33
N THR A 54 -4.76 -18.73 6.29
CA THR A 54 -3.30 -18.87 6.39
C THR A 54 -2.57 -17.53 6.42
N GLY A 55 -3.23 -16.42 6.03
CA GLY A 55 -2.63 -15.11 5.85
C GLY A 55 -1.74 -15.00 4.61
N ARG A 56 -1.68 -16.04 3.78
CA ARG A 56 -0.76 -16.10 2.63
C ARG A 56 -1.37 -15.52 1.36
N PRO A 57 -0.56 -14.84 0.52
CA PRO A 57 -1.01 -14.39 -0.79
C PRO A 57 -1.12 -15.56 -1.77
N ALA A 58 -2.17 -15.53 -2.60
CA ALA A 58 -2.28 -16.33 -3.81
C ALA A 58 -1.70 -15.53 -4.97
N TYR A 59 -0.55 -15.96 -5.49
CA TYR A 59 0.17 -15.27 -6.56
C TYR A 59 -0.46 -15.54 -7.92
N ASN A 60 -0.43 -14.51 -8.79
CA ASN A 60 -0.75 -14.67 -10.20
C ASN A 60 0.48 -15.23 -10.93
N PRO A 61 0.44 -16.46 -11.51
CA PRO A 61 1.59 -17.08 -12.16
C PRO A 61 2.13 -16.28 -13.37
N GLU A 62 1.24 -15.51 -14.04
CA GLU A 62 1.62 -14.68 -15.20
C GLU A 62 2.45 -13.47 -14.81
N LYS A 63 2.40 -13.06 -13.55
CA LYS A 63 3.11 -11.89 -13.01
C LYS A 63 4.34 -12.26 -12.18
N GLN A 64 4.65 -13.56 -12.06
CA GLN A 64 5.85 -14.00 -11.37
C GLN A 64 7.09 -13.84 -12.25
N PRO A 65 8.26 -13.49 -11.67
CA PRO A 65 9.51 -13.36 -12.40
C PRO A 65 9.95 -14.70 -12.98
N LYS A 66 10.48 -14.66 -14.21
CA LYS A 66 11.10 -15.81 -14.88
C LYS A 66 12.44 -15.37 -15.45
N THR A 67 13.51 -16.09 -15.12
CA THR A 67 14.86 -15.77 -15.60
C THR A 67 14.90 -15.66 -17.12
N GLY A 68 15.52 -14.62 -17.64
CA GLY A 68 15.66 -14.37 -19.07
C GLY A 68 14.39 -13.98 -19.83
N ARG A 69 13.27 -13.82 -19.12
CA ARG A 69 11.98 -13.40 -19.71
C ARG A 69 11.44 -12.15 -19.04
N ALA A 70 11.05 -11.17 -19.84
CA ALA A 70 10.37 -9.99 -19.34
C ALA A 70 8.97 -10.33 -18.84
N THR A 71 8.67 -9.94 -17.59
CA THR A 71 7.32 -9.95 -17.01
C THR A 71 6.76 -8.53 -17.11
N ARG A 72 5.64 -8.38 -17.81
CA ARG A 72 5.08 -7.06 -18.13
C ARG A 72 3.87 -6.71 -17.31
N GLN A 73 3.64 -5.41 -17.14
CA GLN A 73 2.45 -4.84 -16.48
C GLN A 73 2.24 -5.42 -15.07
N VAL A 74 3.29 -5.42 -14.25
CA VAL A 74 3.21 -5.83 -12.86
C VAL A 74 2.82 -4.64 -12.00
N CYS A 75 1.73 -4.76 -11.27
CA CYS A 75 1.24 -3.73 -10.35
C CYS A 75 1.06 -4.33 -8.93
N PRO A 76 1.44 -3.59 -7.89
CA PRO A 76 2.21 -2.35 -7.93
C PRO A 76 3.66 -2.56 -8.38
N ALA A 77 4.36 -1.46 -8.71
CA ALA A 77 5.78 -1.48 -9.08
C ALA A 77 6.67 -1.83 -7.87
N SER A 78 8.00 -1.91 -8.08
CA SER A 78 8.97 -2.30 -7.04
C SER A 78 8.94 -1.47 -5.75
N PRO A 79 8.63 -0.15 -5.75
CA PRO A 79 8.42 0.58 -4.51
C PRO A 79 7.19 0.11 -3.72
N GLY A 80 6.27 -0.62 -4.37
CA GLY A 80 4.97 -0.98 -3.81
C GLY A 80 3.93 0.11 -3.98
N ALA A 81 2.71 -0.16 -3.56
CA ALA A 81 1.64 0.84 -3.50
C ALA A 81 1.84 1.83 -2.35
N LYS A 82 2.69 1.50 -1.40
CA LYS A 82 3.18 2.30 -0.28
C LYS A 82 4.51 1.69 0.19
N ASP A 83 5.46 2.52 0.60
CA ASP A 83 6.71 2.05 1.19
C ASP A 83 6.77 2.35 2.71
N TRP A 84 7.89 2.86 3.20
CA TRP A 84 8.15 3.17 4.61
C TRP A 84 7.34 4.38 5.15
N ASN A 85 6.87 5.24 4.28
CA ASN A 85 6.12 6.45 4.63
C ASN A 85 4.92 6.14 5.57
N PRO A 86 4.80 6.82 6.74
CA PRO A 86 3.77 6.50 7.73
C PRO A 86 2.36 6.88 7.26
N SER A 87 1.40 6.02 7.59
CA SER A 87 -0.02 6.35 7.55
C SER A 87 -0.46 6.91 8.90
N ALA A 88 -1.49 7.73 8.92
CA ALA A 88 -2.09 8.29 10.13
C ALA A 88 -3.49 7.72 10.38
N TRP A 89 -3.94 7.80 11.64
CA TRP A 89 -5.28 7.42 12.05
C TRP A 89 -5.94 8.55 12.82
N SER A 90 -7.20 8.86 12.51
CA SER A 90 -8.03 9.71 13.34
C SER A 90 -9.16 8.89 13.98
N PRO A 91 -9.26 8.86 15.32
CA PRO A 91 -10.36 8.20 16.02
C PRO A 91 -11.69 8.94 15.87
N ARG A 92 -11.66 10.21 15.50
CA ARG A 92 -12.86 11.03 15.29
C ARG A 92 -13.54 10.72 13.99
N THR A 93 -12.76 10.62 12.89
CA THR A 93 -13.29 10.29 11.56
C THR A 93 -13.44 8.79 11.35
N GLY A 94 -12.70 7.96 12.11
CA GLY A 94 -12.63 6.52 11.91
C GLY A 94 -11.91 6.13 10.61
N LEU A 95 -10.97 6.99 10.13
CA LEU A 95 -10.27 6.82 8.87
C LEU A 95 -8.76 6.67 9.06
N VAL A 96 -8.17 5.83 8.23
CA VAL A 96 -6.72 5.71 8.05
C VAL A 96 -6.33 6.50 6.80
N TYR A 97 -5.41 7.45 6.95
CA TYR A 97 -4.90 8.27 5.86
C TYR A 97 -3.64 7.64 5.29
N ILE A 98 -3.70 7.25 4.04
CA ILE A 98 -2.70 6.43 3.36
C ILE A 98 -2.09 7.24 2.23
N PRO A 99 -0.81 7.66 2.34
CA PRO A 99 -0.08 8.16 1.18
C PRO A 99 0.23 6.97 0.25
N HIS A 100 -0.22 7.07 -0.99
CA HIS A 100 -0.23 5.99 -1.97
C HIS A 100 0.67 6.29 -3.16
N ILE A 101 1.33 5.25 -3.67
CA ILE A 101 2.14 5.25 -4.90
C ILE A 101 1.41 4.43 -5.95
N ASN A 102 1.08 5.04 -7.08
CA ASN A 102 0.28 4.42 -8.14
C ASN A 102 1.10 4.17 -9.40
N LEU A 103 2.05 3.25 -9.32
CA LEU A 103 2.94 2.86 -10.41
C LEU A 103 2.86 1.35 -10.68
N CYS A 104 3.04 0.99 -11.96
CA CYS A 104 3.28 -0.37 -12.42
C CYS A 104 4.68 -0.48 -13.02
N MET A 105 5.12 -1.69 -13.37
CA MET A 105 6.42 -1.92 -13.99
C MET A 105 6.42 -3.08 -14.96
N ASP A 106 7.37 -3.03 -15.88
CA ASP A 106 7.90 -4.20 -16.56
C ASP A 106 9.24 -4.55 -15.91
N TRP A 107 9.54 -5.83 -15.74
CA TRP A 107 10.83 -6.24 -15.24
C TRP A 107 11.40 -7.41 -16.02
N LEU A 108 12.74 -7.44 -16.10
CA LEU A 108 13.51 -8.52 -16.68
C LEU A 108 14.44 -9.06 -15.60
N SER A 109 14.18 -10.29 -15.14
CA SER A 109 15.06 -10.97 -14.19
C SER A 109 16.35 -11.39 -14.88
N GLY A 110 17.49 -11.09 -14.26
CA GLY A 110 18.83 -11.42 -14.72
C GLY A 110 19.59 -12.26 -13.70
N GLU A 111 20.84 -12.54 -14.03
CA GLU A 111 21.78 -13.15 -13.10
C GLU A 111 22.10 -12.15 -11.97
N VAL A 112 22.21 -12.68 -10.76
CA VAL A 112 22.47 -11.88 -9.55
C VAL A 112 23.88 -12.19 -9.08
N ASN A 113 24.72 -11.15 -9.04
CA ASN A 113 26.07 -11.22 -8.51
C ASN A 113 26.23 -10.25 -7.35
N TYR A 114 26.83 -10.70 -6.25
CA TYR A 114 27.17 -9.83 -5.15
C TYR A 114 28.38 -8.96 -5.51
N ILE A 115 28.19 -7.65 -5.46
CA ILE A 115 29.27 -6.67 -5.61
C ILE A 115 29.22 -5.78 -4.34
N ALA A 116 30.29 -5.81 -3.54
CA ALA A 116 30.35 -5.04 -2.30
C ALA A 116 30.15 -3.53 -2.57
N GLY A 117 29.30 -2.88 -1.75
CA GLY A 117 29.00 -1.45 -1.87
C GLY A 117 27.96 -1.07 -2.92
N THR A 118 27.36 -2.04 -3.63
CA THR A 118 26.28 -1.81 -4.58
C THR A 118 24.95 -2.44 -4.10
N PRO A 119 23.79 -1.91 -4.51
CA PRO A 119 22.52 -2.58 -4.25
C PRO A 119 22.49 -3.98 -4.86
N TYR A 120 21.99 -4.96 -4.08
CA TYR A 120 21.80 -6.32 -4.55
C TYR A 120 20.47 -6.41 -5.33
N VAL A 121 20.53 -6.21 -6.66
CA VAL A 121 19.38 -6.15 -7.55
C VAL A 121 19.45 -7.26 -8.59
N GLY A 122 18.41 -8.08 -8.65
CA GLY A 122 18.33 -9.22 -9.57
C GLY A 122 17.43 -9.02 -10.79
N ALA A 123 17.04 -7.78 -11.07
CA ALA A 123 16.20 -7.47 -12.21
C ALA A 123 16.43 -6.03 -12.70
N ASP A 124 16.23 -5.82 -13.98
CA ASP A 124 16.04 -4.50 -14.58
C ASP A 124 14.53 -4.18 -14.58
N ALA A 125 14.16 -3.03 -14.02
CA ALA A 125 12.77 -2.64 -13.82
C ALA A 125 12.48 -1.29 -14.48
N ARG A 126 11.54 -1.27 -15.42
CA ARG A 126 11.00 -0.05 -16.01
C ARG A 126 9.65 0.28 -15.40
N MET A 127 9.59 1.35 -14.62
CA MET A 127 8.35 1.82 -13.99
C MET A 127 7.60 2.83 -14.88
N TYR A 128 6.27 2.83 -14.76
CA TYR A 128 5.36 3.73 -15.46
C TYR A 128 4.05 3.86 -14.70
N ASP A 129 3.19 4.77 -15.17
CA ASP A 129 1.92 5.07 -14.52
C ASP A 129 0.99 3.85 -14.49
N ALA A 130 0.41 3.57 -13.35
CA ALA A 130 -0.64 2.56 -13.23
C ALA A 130 -1.94 3.04 -13.92
N PRO A 131 -2.93 2.17 -14.12
CA PRO A 131 -4.23 2.60 -14.60
C PRO A 131 -4.82 3.71 -13.73
N GLY A 132 -5.21 4.81 -14.36
CA GLY A 132 -5.67 6.04 -13.71
C GLY A 132 -4.90 7.25 -14.22
N ARG A 133 -5.15 8.42 -13.64
CA ARG A 133 -4.50 9.68 -14.06
C ARG A 133 -3.43 10.17 -13.11
N SER A 134 -3.43 9.69 -11.87
CA SER A 134 -2.54 10.14 -10.81
C SER A 134 -1.43 9.13 -10.56
N ARG A 135 -0.22 9.61 -10.25
CA ARG A 135 0.92 8.79 -9.79
C ARG A 135 0.96 8.62 -8.29
N GLY A 136 0.28 9.50 -7.57
CA GLY A 136 0.13 9.45 -6.13
C GLY A 136 -1.30 9.77 -5.71
N GLU A 137 -1.69 9.29 -4.54
CA GLU A 137 -2.99 9.60 -3.96
C GLU A 137 -2.87 9.65 -2.43
N LEU A 138 -3.54 10.61 -1.79
CA LEU A 138 -3.86 10.52 -0.38
C LEU A 138 -5.22 9.84 -0.25
N LEU A 139 -5.26 8.63 0.29
CA LEU A 139 -6.49 7.89 0.53
C LEU A 139 -6.96 8.07 1.98
N ALA A 140 -8.23 8.41 2.18
CA ALA A 140 -8.91 8.28 3.46
C ALA A 140 -9.66 6.94 3.49
N TRP A 141 -9.09 5.95 4.15
CA TRP A 141 -9.55 4.57 4.14
C TRP A 141 -10.34 4.23 5.40
N ASN A 142 -11.56 3.69 5.22
CA ASN A 142 -12.33 3.15 6.34
C ASN A 142 -12.00 1.66 6.53
N PRO A 143 -11.28 1.28 7.60
CA PRO A 143 -10.85 -0.10 7.81
C PRO A 143 -12.00 -1.06 8.18
N VAL A 144 -13.12 -0.54 8.68
CA VAL A 144 -14.32 -1.33 9.02
C VAL A 144 -15.15 -1.59 7.76
N GLN A 145 -15.39 -0.55 6.95
CA GLN A 145 -16.10 -0.67 5.68
C GLN A 145 -15.22 -1.25 4.56
N ARG A 146 -13.90 -1.29 4.76
CA ARG A 146 -12.91 -1.85 3.83
C ARG A 146 -12.93 -1.16 2.45
N ARG A 147 -13.05 0.17 2.45
CA ARG A 147 -13.06 1.00 1.24
C ARG A 147 -12.54 2.41 1.52
N ALA A 148 -12.11 3.08 0.48
CA ALA A 148 -11.84 4.50 0.56
C ALA A 148 -13.16 5.28 0.78
N ALA A 149 -13.14 6.23 1.71
CA ALA A 149 -14.20 7.20 1.90
C ALA A 149 -14.05 8.34 0.87
N TRP A 150 -12.81 8.79 0.69
CA TRP A 150 -12.42 9.79 -0.32
C TRP A 150 -10.93 9.63 -0.67
N LYS A 151 -10.50 10.30 -1.73
CA LYS A 151 -9.10 10.39 -2.15
C LYS A 151 -8.79 11.75 -2.74
N ILE A 152 -7.51 12.13 -2.65
CA ILE A 152 -6.94 13.28 -3.36
C ILE A 152 -5.88 12.75 -4.30
N GLU A 153 -6.00 13.08 -5.57
CA GLU A 153 -5.07 12.68 -6.61
C GLU A 153 -3.91 13.67 -6.70
N GLU A 154 -2.69 13.14 -6.90
CA GLU A 154 -1.45 13.88 -7.04
C GLU A 154 -0.72 13.47 -8.32
N ASP A 155 -0.10 14.44 -9.00
CA ASP A 155 0.61 14.20 -10.25
C ASP A 155 1.90 13.38 -10.04
N LEU A 156 2.47 13.42 -8.83
CA LEU A 156 3.69 12.70 -8.46
C LEU A 156 3.41 11.68 -7.37
N PRO A 157 4.22 10.60 -7.26
CA PRO A 157 4.11 9.64 -6.17
C PRO A 157 4.18 10.30 -4.80
N LEU A 158 3.38 9.83 -3.84
CA LEU A 158 3.46 10.33 -2.46
C LEU A 158 4.51 9.54 -1.66
N TRP A 159 5.67 10.18 -1.41
CA TRP A 159 6.74 9.66 -0.59
C TRP A 159 6.76 10.22 0.83
N SER A 160 5.93 11.20 1.13
CA SER A 160 5.77 11.72 2.48
C SER A 160 4.92 10.81 3.35
N GLY A 161 5.00 11.02 4.66
CA GLY A 161 4.01 10.51 5.60
C GLY A 161 2.74 11.36 5.63
N ALA A 162 1.71 10.83 6.26
CA ALA A 162 0.51 11.57 6.65
C ALA A 162 0.51 11.80 8.17
N LEU A 163 0.04 12.97 8.60
CA LEU A 163 -0.18 13.33 10.00
C LEU A 163 -1.63 13.79 10.18
N ALA A 164 -2.39 13.06 10.97
CA ALA A 164 -3.74 13.47 11.37
C ALA A 164 -3.71 14.17 12.74
N THR A 165 -4.44 15.25 12.85
CA THR A 165 -4.55 16.03 14.09
C THR A 165 -5.88 15.81 14.80
N ALA A 166 -5.97 16.22 16.07
CA ALA A 166 -7.22 16.19 16.83
C ALA A 166 -8.26 17.21 16.32
N GLY A 167 -7.83 18.19 15.52
CA GLY A 167 -8.70 19.16 14.85
C GLY A 167 -9.22 18.73 13.49
N ASP A 168 -9.10 17.43 13.16
CA ASP A 168 -9.51 16.79 11.90
C ASP A 168 -8.70 17.19 10.65
N VAL A 169 -7.69 18.02 10.79
CA VAL A 169 -6.78 18.37 9.69
C VAL A 169 -5.74 17.29 9.48
N VAL A 170 -5.55 16.88 8.23
CA VAL A 170 -4.52 15.94 7.80
C VAL A 170 -3.45 16.67 7.00
N PHE A 171 -2.19 16.51 7.41
CA PHE A 171 -1.04 17.09 6.74
C PHE A 171 -0.27 16.03 5.97
N TYR A 172 0.24 16.40 4.78
CA TYR A 172 1.16 15.60 3.99
C TYR A 172 2.01 16.47 3.06
N GLY A 173 3.13 15.95 2.59
CA GLY A 173 4.01 16.64 1.64
C GLY A 173 3.93 16.02 0.26
N THR A 174 4.20 16.79 -0.78
CA THR A 174 4.27 16.34 -2.17
C THR A 174 5.68 16.49 -2.74
N MET A 175 6.00 15.75 -3.79
CA MET A 175 7.35 15.77 -4.38
C MET A 175 7.64 17.05 -5.18
N ASP A 176 6.62 17.81 -5.54
CA ASP A 176 6.72 19.15 -6.16
C ASP A 176 6.91 20.28 -5.14
N GLY A 177 7.12 19.94 -3.86
CA GLY A 177 7.53 20.86 -2.81
C GLY A 177 6.40 21.49 -2.01
N TRP A 178 5.17 21.02 -2.12
CA TRP A 178 4.06 21.50 -1.31
C TRP A 178 3.94 20.75 0.01
N PHE A 179 3.58 21.49 1.06
CA PHE A 179 3.06 20.94 2.30
C PHE A 179 1.57 21.25 2.36
N LYS A 180 0.74 20.23 2.24
CA LYS A 180 -0.72 20.36 2.11
C LYS A 180 -1.42 20.03 3.41
N ALA A 181 -2.52 20.71 3.66
CA ALA A 181 -3.44 20.48 4.76
C ALA A 181 -4.84 20.24 4.19
N VAL A 182 -5.52 19.22 4.71
CA VAL A 182 -6.85 18.81 4.27
C VAL A 182 -7.73 18.63 5.49
N ASP A 183 -8.94 19.19 5.43
CA ASP A 183 -10.00 19.04 6.44
C ASP A 183 -11.06 18.05 5.93
#